data_5faf1c3382d9af5ac3f35d3009863ca4
#
_entry.id   5faf1c3382d9af5ac3f35d3009863ca4
#
_cell.length_a   1.000
_cell.length_b   1.000
_cell.length_c   1.000
_cell.angle_alpha   90.00
_cell.angle_beta   90.00
_cell.angle_gamma   90.00
#
_symmetry.space_group_name_H-M   'P 1'
#
loop_
_entity.id
_entity.type
_entity.pdbx_description
1 polymer ?
#
loop_
_entity_poly.entity_id
_entity_poly.type
_entity_poly.pdbx_seq_one_letter_code
_entity_poly.pdbx_strand_id
1 'polypeptide(L)'
;MNYRHIYHAGNFADVFKHIIIARIIEYLKKKDHAFRVIDTHAGIGIYDLASDEAQKTGEWIDGIGRIFDQAVAPDVELLIKPWLDVVNELNDKSKKFGRYPGSPYIERKLLRKQDRLTAIELHEADYKKLANNFAGDYQTRVIHLDGYLALGAHVPPKEKRGLIVVDPPFEKNDEFERLIEGLEKAYKRFPGGIYALWYPVKHYNELNWFMNELRSTSIPKILRLEIRIKQRSEMPGLDGCGMIIVNPPYVLPHEMDELKPFLLARLGADKHAQLINEWINGEAV
;
A
#
# COMPACT_ATOMS: atom_id res chain seq x y z
N MET A 1 -13.34 -2.01 16.55
CA MET A 1 -12.48 -2.48 15.44
C MET A 1 -11.82 -3.76 15.88
N ASN A 2 -12.12 -4.87 15.20
CA ASN A 2 -11.59 -6.21 15.54
C ASN A 2 -10.44 -6.61 14.60
N TYR A 3 -10.30 -5.91 13.47
CA TYR A 3 -9.23 -6.17 12.51
C TYR A 3 -7.86 -5.89 13.11
N ARG A 4 -6.96 -6.85 12.96
CA ARG A 4 -5.56 -6.75 13.37
C ARG A 4 -4.71 -7.20 12.19
N HIS A 5 -3.96 -6.27 11.60
CA HIS A 5 -3.16 -6.54 10.40
C HIS A 5 -2.09 -7.63 10.60
N ILE A 6 -1.68 -7.89 11.84
CA ILE A 6 -0.69 -8.94 12.18
C ILE A 6 -1.07 -10.33 11.64
N TYR A 7 -2.39 -10.63 11.49
CA TYR A 7 -2.86 -11.89 10.91
C TYR A 7 -2.58 -12.01 9.41
N HIS A 8 -2.38 -10.89 8.72
CA HIS A 8 -2.27 -10.78 7.27
C HIS A 8 -0.92 -10.26 6.80
N ALA A 9 -0.06 -9.84 7.74
CA ALA A 9 1.20 -9.18 7.45
C ALA A 9 2.09 -10.03 6.54
N GLY A 10 2.58 -9.43 5.46
CA GLY A 10 3.44 -10.09 4.48
C GLY A 10 2.73 -11.00 3.48
N ASN A 11 1.40 -11.00 3.44
CA ASN A 11 0.65 -11.74 2.42
C ASN A 11 0.83 -11.12 1.01
N PHE A 12 0.20 -11.72 0.00
CA PHE A 12 0.29 -11.26 -1.39
C PHE A 12 -0.15 -9.81 -1.56
N ALA A 13 -1.17 -9.36 -0.79
CA ALA A 13 -1.72 -8.02 -0.88
C ALA A 13 -0.74 -6.98 -0.33
N ASP A 14 -0.09 -7.28 0.78
CA ASP A 14 0.98 -6.45 1.33
C ASP A 14 2.16 -6.33 0.37
N VAL A 15 2.62 -7.44 -0.21
CA VAL A 15 3.71 -7.44 -1.19
C VAL A 15 3.37 -6.54 -2.37
N PHE A 16 2.18 -6.71 -2.95
CA PHE A 16 1.73 -5.93 -4.10
C PHE A 16 1.65 -4.43 -3.77
N LYS A 17 0.99 -4.09 -2.68
CA LYS A 17 0.85 -2.71 -2.17
C LYS A 17 2.22 -2.06 -1.93
N HIS A 18 3.11 -2.74 -1.23
CA HIS A 18 4.38 -2.18 -0.80
C HIS A 18 5.36 -1.97 -1.96
N ILE A 19 5.34 -2.83 -2.98
CA ILE A 19 6.09 -2.61 -4.21
C ILE A 19 5.61 -1.33 -4.90
N ILE A 20 4.30 -1.13 -5.06
CA ILE A 20 3.72 0.08 -5.67
C ILE A 20 4.10 1.34 -4.88
N ILE A 21 3.95 1.32 -3.55
CA ILE A 21 4.33 2.44 -2.69
C ILE A 21 5.82 2.77 -2.86
N ALA A 22 6.70 1.77 -2.85
CA ALA A 22 8.13 1.96 -3.05
C ALA A 22 8.44 2.60 -4.41
N ARG A 23 7.79 2.15 -5.51
CA ARG A 23 7.97 2.76 -6.84
C ARG A 23 7.55 4.22 -6.88
N ILE A 24 6.43 4.57 -6.23
CA ILE A 24 5.96 5.96 -6.15
C ILE A 24 6.96 6.82 -5.36
N ILE A 25 7.48 6.32 -4.24
CA ILE A 25 8.47 7.05 -3.43
C ILE A 25 9.76 7.24 -4.23
N GLU A 26 10.28 6.22 -4.92
CA GLU A 26 11.47 6.34 -5.77
C GLU A 26 11.29 7.38 -6.87
N TYR A 27 10.10 7.45 -7.47
CA TYR A 27 9.79 8.52 -8.43
C TYR A 27 9.79 9.90 -7.77
N LEU A 28 9.20 10.05 -6.59
CA LEU A 28 9.18 11.31 -5.86
C LEU A 28 10.60 11.79 -5.52
N LYS A 29 11.53 10.90 -5.27
CA LYS A 29 12.94 11.21 -4.97
C LYS A 29 13.72 11.78 -6.19
N LYS A 30 13.22 11.61 -7.42
CA LYS A 30 13.89 12.17 -8.62
C LYS A 30 13.96 13.70 -8.65
N LYS A 31 13.12 14.39 -7.87
CA LYS A 31 13.19 15.85 -7.66
C LYS A 31 13.76 16.16 -6.30
N ASP A 32 14.62 17.19 -6.19
CA ASP A 32 15.27 17.57 -4.93
C ASP A 32 14.31 18.15 -3.88
N HIS A 33 13.20 18.75 -4.30
CA HIS A 33 12.21 19.30 -3.38
C HIS A 33 11.70 18.22 -2.43
N ALA A 34 11.61 18.59 -1.16
CA ALA A 34 11.06 17.73 -0.12
C ALA A 34 9.62 17.30 -0.44
N PHE A 35 9.25 16.12 0.03
CA PHE A 35 7.88 15.64 0.01
C PHE A 35 7.50 14.99 1.34
N ARG A 36 6.20 14.78 1.52
CA ARG A 36 5.69 14.06 2.69
C ARG A 36 4.89 12.83 2.23
N VAL A 37 5.09 11.73 2.94
CA VAL A 37 4.16 10.61 2.92
C VAL A 37 3.18 10.77 4.09
N ILE A 38 1.90 10.56 3.82
CA ILE A 38 0.83 10.50 4.82
C ILE A 38 0.21 9.12 4.70
N ASP A 39 0.50 8.25 5.66
CA ASP A 39 -0.09 6.94 5.78
C ASP A 39 -1.24 7.01 6.79
N THR A 40 -2.46 6.85 6.31
CA THR A 40 -3.68 7.08 7.09
C THR A 40 -4.11 5.89 7.93
N HIS A 41 -3.57 4.69 7.67
CA HIS A 41 -3.89 3.43 8.35
C HIS A 41 -2.60 2.63 8.57
N ALA A 42 -1.69 3.19 9.36
CA ALA A 42 -0.28 2.79 9.40
C ALA A 42 0.00 1.46 10.13
N GLY A 43 -0.97 0.92 10.88
CA GLY A 43 -0.75 -0.29 11.68
C GLY A 43 0.36 -0.11 12.72
N ILE A 44 1.13 -1.16 12.98
CA ILE A 44 2.21 -1.14 13.99
C ILE A 44 3.62 -0.90 13.40
N GLY A 45 3.75 -0.88 12.09
CA GLY A 45 5.00 -0.62 11.37
C GLY A 45 5.95 -1.81 11.22
N ILE A 46 6.05 -2.70 12.19
CA ILE A 46 6.89 -3.92 12.11
C ILE A 46 6.09 -5.09 12.68
N TYR A 47 6.03 -6.18 11.92
CA TYR A 47 5.28 -7.38 12.27
C TYR A 47 6.23 -8.55 12.52
N ASP A 48 6.04 -9.25 13.66
CA ASP A 48 6.72 -10.49 13.98
C ASP A 48 5.95 -11.67 13.35
N LEU A 49 6.56 -12.29 12.35
CA LEU A 49 5.94 -13.43 11.65
C LEU A 49 6.03 -14.73 12.46
N ALA A 50 6.80 -14.76 13.55
CA ALA A 50 6.82 -15.88 14.48
C ALA A 50 5.73 -15.79 15.56
N SER A 51 4.98 -14.66 15.61
CA SER A 51 3.86 -14.51 16.55
C SER A 51 2.74 -15.52 16.31
N ASP A 52 1.99 -15.84 17.36
CA ASP A 52 0.85 -16.79 17.28
C ASP A 52 -0.19 -16.32 16.26
N GLU A 53 -0.43 -15.02 16.18
CA GLU A 53 -1.36 -14.42 15.23
C GLU A 53 -0.93 -14.65 13.77
N ALA A 54 0.33 -14.37 13.43
CA ALA A 54 0.86 -14.55 12.07
C ALA A 54 0.95 -16.03 11.70
N GLN A 55 1.31 -16.90 12.67
CA GLN A 55 1.38 -18.34 12.45
C GLN A 55 0.01 -18.99 12.30
N LYS A 56 -1.03 -18.44 12.93
CA LYS A 56 -2.40 -18.96 12.85
C LYS A 56 -2.96 -18.93 11.43
N THR A 57 -2.64 -17.90 10.66
CA THR A 57 -3.08 -17.76 9.26
C THR A 57 -2.04 -18.26 8.27
N GLY A 58 -0.75 -18.02 8.55
CA GLY A 58 0.35 -18.39 7.67
C GLY A 58 0.37 -17.70 6.31
N GLU A 59 -0.43 -16.64 6.12
CA GLU A 59 -0.60 -15.98 4.82
C GLU A 59 0.70 -15.42 4.24
N TRP A 60 1.68 -15.06 5.08
CA TRP A 60 2.99 -14.59 4.66
C TRP A 60 3.79 -15.62 3.84
N ILE A 61 3.50 -16.94 4.02
CA ILE A 61 4.18 -18.03 3.30
C ILE A 61 3.89 -17.91 1.79
N ASP A 62 2.63 -17.62 1.43
CA ASP A 62 2.20 -17.44 0.05
C ASP A 62 2.34 -16.00 -0.47
N GLY A 63 2.86 -15.09 0.35
CA GLY A 63 3.24 -13.73 0.01
C GLY A 63 4.76 -13.57 -0.09
N ILE A 64 5.32 -12.86 0.90
CA ILE A 64 6.75 -12.59 0.95
C ILE A 64 7.60 -13.87 0.99
N GLY A 65 7.10 -14.96 1.57
CA GLY A 65 7.79 -16.24 1.63
C GLY A 65 8.11 -16.84 0.24
N ARG A 66 7.35 -16.47 -0.80
CA ARG A 66 7.62 -16.88 -2.19
C ARG A 66 8.65 -15.99 -2.91
N ILE A 67 9.07 -14.89 -2.30
CA ILE A 67 9.98 -13.90 -2.90
C ILE A 67 11.30 -13.81 -2.13
N PHE A 68 11.23 -13.86 -0.81
CA PHE A 68 12.41 -13.73 0.04
C PHE A 68 13.44 -14.81 -0.30
N ASP A 69 14.71 -14.39 -0.45
CA ASP A 69 15.86 -15.25 -0.78
C ASP A 69 15.71 -16.04 -2.09
N GLN A 70 14.89 -15.56 -3.02
CA GLN A 70 14.73 -16.16 -4.34
C GLN A 70 15.49 -15.38 -5.40
N ALA A 71 16.02 -16.09 -6.40
CA ALA A 71 16.61 -15.45 -7.56
C ALA A 71 15.54 -14.68 -8.34
N VAL A 72 15.88 -13.46 -8.74
CA VAL A 72 15.02 -12.54 -9.49
C VAL A 72 15.78 -12.09 -10.74
N ALA A 73 15.08 -11.94 -11.86
CA ALA A 73 15.68 -11.41 -13.07
C ALA A 73 16.18 -9.96 -12.85
N PRO A 74 17.31 -9.54 -13.43
CA PRO A 74 17.96 -8.25 -13.12
C PRO A 74 17.06 -7.01 -13.33
N ASP A 75 16.22 -7.02 -14.35
CA ASP A 75 15.26 -5.96 -14.67
C ASP A 75 14.17 -5.85 -13.58
N VAL A 76 13.61 -6.98 -13.18
CA VAL A 76 12.64 -7.05 -12.07
C VAL A 76 13.31 -6.69 -10.75
N GLU A 77 14.53 -7.18 -10.50
CA GLU A 77 15.29 -6.87 -9.28
C GLU A 77 15.46 -5.36 -9.12
N LEU A 78 15.81 -4.66 -10.19
CA LEU A 78 15.96 -3.19 -10.16
C LEU A 78 14.68 -2.47 -9.69
N LEU A 79 13.51 -2.98 -10.09
CA LEU A 79 12.23 -2.38 -9.75
C LEU A 79 11.80 -2.70 -8.31
N ILE A 80 12.00 -3.92 -7.82
CA ILE A 80 11.59 -4.32 -6.48
C ILE A 80 12.64 -4.04 -5.41
N LYS A 81 13.90 -3.81 -5.80
CA LYS A 81 15.03 -3.62 -4.90
C LYS A 81 14.79 -2.61 -3.78
N PRO A 82 14.21 -1.41 -4.03
CA PRO A 82 13.98 -0.44 -2.96
C PRO A 82 13.13 -1.01 -1.81
N TRP A 83 12.08 -1.77 -2.14
CA TRP A 83 11.26 -2.47 -1.16
C TRP A 83 11.98 -3.67 -0.55
N LEU A 84 12.60 -4.51 -1.38
CA LEU A 84 13.24 -5.74 -0.95
C LEU A 84 14.45 -5.49 -0.04
N ASP A 85 15.21 -4.41 -0.27
CA ASP A 85 16.31 -4.01 0.60
C ASP A 85 15.81 -3.67 2.01
N VAL A 86 14.64 -3.03 2.15
CA VAL A 86 14.04 -2.75 3.48
C VAL A 86 13.61 -4.03 4.17
N VAL A 87 13.05 -4.99 3.43
CA VAL A 87 12.71 -6.31 3.96
C VAL A 87 13.96 -7.05 4.43
N ASN A 88 15.02 -7.03 3.62
CA ASN A 88 16.29 -7.68 3.90
C ASN A 88 17.04 -7.04 5.09
N GLU A 89 16.99 -5.70 5.21
CA GLU A 89 17.62 -4.97 6.32
C GLU A 89 16.97 -5.32 7.66
N LEU A 90 15.65 -5.50 7.66
CA LEU A 90 14.91 -5.89 8.86
C LEU A 90 15.20 -7.36 9.29
N ASN A 91 15.61 -8.20 8.33
CA ASN A 91 15.92 -9.61 8.53
C ASN A 91 17.39 -9.84 8.26
N ASP A 92 18.17 -10.13 9.30
CA ASP A 92 19.56 -10.52 9.14
C ASP A 92 19.65 -11.78 8.25
N LYS A 93 20.42 -11.70 7.15
CA LYS A 93 20.61 -12.82 6.19
C LYS A 93 21.11 -14.12 6.84
N SER A 94 21.69 -14.07 8.05
CA SER A 94 22.13 -15.23 8.82
C SER A 94 21.03 -15.89 9.64
N LYS A 95 19.83 -15.28 9.73
CA LYS A 95 18.70 -15.77 10.54
C LYS A 95 17.51 -16.10 9.63
N LYS A 96 16.64 -16.99 10.14
CA LYS A 96 15.35 -17.25 9.46
C LYS A 96 14.59 -15.94 9.27
N PHE A 97 13.95 -15.80 8.11
CA PHE A 97 12.98 -14.74 7.87
C PHE A 97 11.92 -14.73 8.98
N GLY A 98 11.83 -13.67 9.74
CA GLY A 98 11.00 -13.61 10.94
C GLY A 98 10.23 -12.33 11.13
N ARG A 99 10.54 -11.26 10.35
CA ARG A 99 9.88 -9.97 10.48
C ARG A 99 9.47 -9.42 9.13
N TYR A 100 8.32 -8.79 9.09
CA TYR A 100 7.85 -8.08 7.90
C TYR A 100 7.65 -6.59 8.18
N PRO A 101 8.17 -5.68 7.31
CA PRO A 101 7.95 -4.26 7.45
C PRO A 101 6.54 -3.89 6.96
N GLY A 102 5.77 -3.18 7.78
CA GLY A 102 4.54 -2.52 7.35
C GLY A 102 4.83 -1.28 6.51
N SER A 103 3.76 -0.72 5.90
CA SER A 103 3.86 0.47 5.05
C SER A 103 4.67 1.62 5.68
N PRO A 104 4.43 2.06 6.94
CA PRO A 104 5.14 3.22 7.47
C PRO A 104 6.63 2.96 7.71
N TYR A 105 7.02 1.70 7.96
CA TYR A 105 8.44 1.36 8.09
C TYR A 105 9.14 1.39 6.73
N ILE A 106 8.53 0.83 5.69
CA ILE A 106 9.04 0.88 4.31
C ILE A 106 9.15 2.34 3.86
N GLU A 107 8.09 3.10 4.02
CA GLU A 107 8.04 4.52 3.67
C GLU A 107 9.19 5.28 4.33
N ARG A 108 9.33 5.14 5.64
CA ARG A 108 10.36 5.84 6.41
C ARG A 108 11.78 5.49 5.95
N LYS A 109 12.04 4.21 5.67
CA LYS A 109 13.36 3.75 5.20
C LYS A 109 13.73 4.29 3.82
N LEU A 110 12.74 4.54 2.98
CA LEU A 110 12.93 5.09 1.64
C LEU A 110 13.08 6.63 1.62
N LEU A 111 12.69 7.33 2.69
CA LEU A 111 12.76 8.80 2.76
C LEU A 111 14.19 9.32 2.88
N ARG A 112 14.46 10.44 2.18
CA ARG A 112 15.69 11.24 2.31
C ARG A 112 15.60 12.11 3.58
N LYS A 113 16.71 12.72 4.00
CA LYS A 113 16.79 13.57 5.21
C LYS A 113 15.77 14.74 5.24
N GLN A 114 15.46 15.32 4.07
CA GLN A 114 14.51 16.43 3.94
C GLN A 114 13.05 15.98 3.92
N ASP A 115 12.76 14.72 3.60
CA ASP A 115 11.41 14.20 3.47
C ASP A 115 10.81 13.85 4.85
N ARG A 116 9.50 13.74 4.93
CA ARG A 116 8.77 13.51 6.19
C ARG A 116 7.70 12.45 6.02
N LEU A 117 7.45 11.72 7.11
CA LEU A 117 6.35 10.78 7.27
C LEU A 117 5.35 11.31 8.31
N THR A 118 4.07 11.16 8.01
CA THR A 118 2.99 11.25 8.99
C THR A 118 2.27 9.91 8.97
N ALA A 119 2.41 9.14 10.04
CA ALA A 119 1.80 7.83 10.21
C ALA A 119 0.62 7.94 11.19
N ILE A 120 -0.56 7.51 10.77
CA ILE A 120 -1.81 7.68 11.50
C ILE A 120 -2.40 6.31 11.78
N GLU A 121 -2.77 6.08 13.03
CA GLU A 121 -3.36 4.83 13.47
C GLU A 121 -4.49 5.11 14.47
N LEU A 122 -5.64 4.49 14.23
CA LEU A 122 -6.83 4.66 15.06
C LEU A 122 -6.88 3.70 16.25
N HIS A 123 -6.42 2.45 16.04
CA HIS A 123 -6.50 1.45 17.10
C HIS A 123 -5.47 1.74 18.20
N GLU A 124 -5.92 2.02 19.42
CA GLU A 124 -5.07 2.54 20.51
C GLU A 124 -3.84 1.67 20.81
N ALA A 125 -4.00 0.33 20.85
CA ALA A 125 -2.89 -0.56 21.16
C ALA A 125 -1.86 -0.60 20.01
N ASP A 126 -2.31 -0.49 18.75
CA ASP A 126 -1.45 -0.48 17.59
C ASP A 126 -0.77 0.88 17.42
N TYR A 127 -1.47 1.99 17.70
CA TYR A 127 -0.86 3.31 17.81
C TYR A 127 0.29 3.35 18.82
N LYS A 128 0.10 2.76 20.01
CA LYS A 128 1.16 2.72 21.04
C LYS A 128 2.39 1.95 20.55
N LYS A 129 2.20 0.82 19.86
CA LYS A 129 3.29 0.05 19.24
C LYS A 129 3.98 0.84 18.13
N LEU A 130 3.20 1.48 17.24
CA LEU A 130 3.70 2.33 16.18
C LEU A 130 4.54 3.48 16.75
N ALA A 131 4.03 4.20 17.77
CA ALA A 131 4.74 5.29 18.42
C ALA A 131 6.07 4.85 19.04
N ASN A 132 6.09 3.66 19.66
CA ASN A 132 7.33 3.08 20.20
C ASN A 132 8.33 2.72 19.10
N ASN A 133 7.87 2.17 17.98
CA ASN A 133 8.75 1.80 16.86
C ASN A 133 9.41 3.01 16.18
N PHE A 134 8.79 4.20 16.27
CA PHE A 134 9.32 5.45 15.72
C PHE A 134 9.78 6.44 16.80
N ALA A 135 9.94 5.99 18.06
CA ALA A 135 10.40 6.84 19.14
C ALA A 135 11.78 7.45 18.82
N GLY A 136 11.90 8.77 18.92
CA GLY A 136 13.14 9.49 18.63
C GLY A 136 13.42 9.77 17.14
N ASP A 137 12.58 9.28 16.22
CA ASP A 137 12.74 9.60 14.81
C ASP A 137 12.11 10.97 14.46
N TYR A 138 12.94 11.96 14.24
CA TYR A 138 12.52 13.33 13.92
C TYR A 138 11.82 13.50 12.56
N GLN A 139 11.95 12.51 11.66
CA GLN A 139 11.31 12.55 10.33
C GLN A 139 9.89 12.00 10.35
N THR A 140 9.53 11.23 11.39
CA THR A 140 8.24 10.57 11.50
C THR A 140 7.39 11.24 12.59
N ARG A 141 6.16 11.61 12.22
CA ARG A 141 5.13 12.02 13.16
C ARG A 141 4.05 10.95 13.23
N VAL A 142 3.92 10.32 14.39
CA VAL A 142 2.86 9.34 14.66
C VAL A 142 1.67 10.05 15.33
N ILE A 143 0.45 9.78 14.86
CA ILE A 143 -0.77 10.45 15.31
C ILE A 143 -1.86 9.42 15.58
N HIS A 144 -2.49 9.53 16.76
CA HIS A 144 -3.68 8.75 17.10
C HIS A 144 -4.93 9.48 16.57
N LEU A 145 -5.43 9.04 15.41
CA LEU A 145 -6.55 9.70 14.73
C LEU A 145 -7.22 8.74 13.75
N ASP A 146 -8.50 8.98 13.44
CA ASP A 146 -9.17 8.32 12.31
C ASP A 146 -8.55 8.76 10.99
N GLY A 147 -8.17 7.78 10.15
CA GLY A 147 -7.48 8.02 8.86
C GLY A 147 -8.30 8.87 7.89
N TYR A 148 -9.62 8.75 7.88
CA TYR A 148 -10.48 9.57 7.03
C TYR A 148 -10.57 11.02 7.50
N LEU A 149 -10.56 11.26 8.83
CA LEU A 149 -10.44 12.62 9.36
C LEU A 149 -9.10 13.25 8.97
N ALA A 150 -8.04 12.45 8.92
CA ALA A 150 -6.73 12.90 8.52
C ALA A 150 -6.67 13.44 7.08
N LEU A 151 -7.45 12.89 6.15
CA LEU A 151 -7.58 13.39 4.78
C LEU A 151 -8.07 14.85 4.73
N GLY A 152 -8.86 15.27 5.71
CA GLY A 152 -9.26 16.67 5.87
C GLY A 152 -8.26 17.53 6.64
N ALA A 153 -7.61 16.97 7.68
CA ALA A 153 -6.80 17.73 8.63
C ALA A 153 -5.31 17.85 8.23
N HIS A 154 -4.76 16.83 7.55
CA HIS A 154 -3.33 16.74 7.24
C HIS A 154 -3.02 16.92 5.74
N VAL A 155 -4.02 17.05 4.88
CA VAL A 155 -3.90 17.32 3.44
C VAL A 155 -4.36 18.76 3.15
N PRO A 156 -3.56 19.58 2.44
CA PRO A 156 -2.24 19.32 1.88
C PRO A 156 -1.12 19.32 2.93
N PRO A 157 -0.02 18.57 2.71
CA PRO A 157 1.17 18.68 3.55
C PRO A 157 1.89 20.01 3.37
N LYS A 158 2.71 20.39 4.35
CA LYS A 158 3.51 21.64 4.29
C LYS A 158 4.44 21.69 3.07
N GLU A 159 4.96 20.57 2.67
CA GLU A 159 5.86 20.40 1.52
C GLU A 159 5.16 20.65 0.18
N LYS A 160 3.83 20.73 0.15
CA LYS A 160 2.98 20.87 -1.05
C LYS A 160 3.31 19.85 -2.15
N ARG A 161 3.88 18.74 -1.74
CA ARG A 161 4.24 17.60 -2.57
C ARG A 161 4.20 16.35 -1.70
N GLY A 162 3.59 15.27 -2.18
CA GLY A 162 3.49 14.07 -1.34
C GLY A 162 2.69 12.92 -1.92
N LEU A 163 2.77 11.83 -1.18
CA LEU A 163 1.99 10.61 -1.34
C LEU A 163 1.04 10.47 -0.17
N ILE A 164 -0.22 10.20 -0.44
CA ILE A 164 -1.25 9.89 0.55
C ILE A 164 -1.62 8.42 0.36
N VAL A 165 -1.32 7.59 1.36
CA VAL A 165 -1.65 6.16 1.39
C VAL A 165 -2.91 5.97 2.23
N VAL A 166 -3.91 5.26 1.68
CA VAL A 166 -5.19 4.99 2.34
C VAL A 166 -5.46 3.49 2.24
N ASP A 167 -5.29 2.78 3.35
CA ASP A 167 -5.39 1.32 3.43
C ASP A 167 -6.31 0.90 4.59
N PRO A 168 -7.63 1.15 4.47
CA PRO A 168 -8.56 0.88 5.54
C PRO A 168 -8.83 -0.63 5.71
N PRO A 169 -9.32 -1.06 6.89
CA PRO A 169 -9.50 -2.48 7.21
C PRO A 169 -10.67 -3.18 6.51
N PHE A 170 -11.54 -2.44 5.81
CA PHE A 170 -12.75 -2.98 5.17
C PHE A 170 -13.62 -3.85 6.10
N GLU A 171 -13.75 -3.41 7.35
CA GLU A 171 -14.66 -4.03 8.33
C GLU A 171 -16.10 -3.53 8.20
N LYS A 172 -16.29 -2.32 7.68
CA LYS A 172 -17.60 -1.68 7.51
C LYS A 172 -18.08 -1.84 6.08
N ASN A 173 -19.40 -1.93 5.94
CA ASN A 173 -20.02 -2.07 4.61
C ASN A 173 -19.92 -0.78 3.76
N ASP A 174 -19.73 0.38 4.41
CA ASP A 174 -19.61 1.70 3.78
C ASP A 174 -18.15 2.12 3.48
N GLU A 175 -17.21 1.18 3.49
CA GLU A 175 -15.78 1.53 3.35
C GLU A 175 -15.44 2.06 1.95
N PHE A 176 -16.08 1.57 0.90
CA PHE A 176 -15.89 2.09 -0.45
C PHE A 176 -16.44 3.51 -0.61
N GLU A 177 -17.60 3.80 -0.02
CA GLU A 177 -18.19 5.14 0.00
C GLU A 177 -17.26 6.12 0.72
N ARG A 178 -16.75 5.72 1.89
CA ARG A 178 -15.80 6.53 2.67
C ARG A 178 -14.49 6.80 1.93
N LEU A 179 -14.00 5.82 1.14
CA LEU A 179 -12.82 6.02 0.28
C LEU A 179 -13.07 7.11 -0.76
N ILE A 180 -14.22 7.07 -1.46
CA ILE A 180 -14.57 8.07 -2.48
C ILE A 180 -14.72 9.45 -1.85
N GLU A 181 -15.54 9.58 -0.80
CA GLU A 181 -15.73 10.84 -0.11
C GLU A 181 -14.41 11.43 0.44
N GLY A 182 -13.58 10.57 1.02
CA GLY A 182 -12.28 10.95 1.54
C GLY A 182 -11.35 11.44 0.44
N LEU A 183 -11.32 10.72 -0.68
CA LEU A 183 -10.53 11.10 -1.86
C LEU A 183 -10.99 12.45 -2.43
N GLU A 184 -12.29 12.64 -2.67
CA GLU A 184 -12.81 13.89 -3.23
C GLU A 184 -12.51 15.10 -2.32
N LYS A 185 -12.71 14.95 -1.01
CA LYS A 185 -12.38 15.99 -0.03
C LYS A 185 -10.89 16.34 -0.03
N ALA A 186 -10.02 15.31 -0.07
CA ALA A 186 -8.58 15.50 -0.09
C ALA A 186 -8.09 16.08 -1.43
N TYR A 187 -8.59 15.56 -2.56
CA TYR A 187 -8.22 16.01 -3.90
C TYR A 187 -8.61 17.49 -4.13
N LYS A 188 -9.80 17.91 -3.71
CA LYS A 188 -10.22 19.32 -3.78
C LYS A 188 -9.24 20.26 -3.09
N ARG A 189 -8.58 19.82 -2.02
CA ARG A 189 -7.61 20.62 -1.26
C ARG A 189 -6.19 20.49 -1.80
N PHE A 190 -5.84 19.35 -2.37
CA PHE A 190 -4.51 19.03 -2.87
C PHE A 190 -4.57 18.27 -4.21
N PRO A 191 -5.00 18.93 -5.31
CA PRO A 191 -5.15 18.27 -6.61
C PRO A 191 -3.83 17.78 -7.22
N GLY A 192 -2.69 18.29 -6.77
CA GLY A 192 -1.34 17.84 -7.22
C GLY A 192 -0.74 16.70 -6.38
N GLY A 193 -1.45 16.19 -5.39
CA GLY A 193 -1.00 15.04 -4.58
C GLY A 193 -1.10 13.72 -5.33
N ILE A 194 -0.23 12.77 -4.98
CA ILE A 194 -0.40 11.38 -5.41
C ILE A 194 -1.19 10.68 -4.32
N TYR A 195 -2.28 10.01 -4.70
CA TYR A 195 -3.09 9.23 -3.78
C TYR A 195 -3.01 7.77 -4.15
N ALA A 196 -2.81 6.90 -3.17
CA ALA A 196 -2.74 5.45 -3.31
C ALA A 196 -3.74 4.80 -2.35
N LEU A 197 -4.88 4.36 -2.90
CA LEU A 197 -5.99 3.80 -2.13
C LEU A 197 -6.02 2.29 -2.36
N TRP A 198 -5.83 1.52 -1.30
CA TRP A 198 -5.94 0.08 -1.34
C TRP A 198 -7.41 -0.37 -1.25
N TYR A 199 -7.74 -1.48 -1.92
CA TYR A 199 -9.05 -2.14 -1.83
C TYR A 199 -8.95 -3.65 -2.00
N PRO A 200 -9.84 -4.43 -1.35
CA PRO A 200 -9.92 -5.88 -1.51
C PRO A 200 -10.72 -6.27 -2.75
N VAL A 201 -10.36 -7.38 -3.39
CA VAL A 201 -11.17 -8.03 -4.42
C VAL A 201 -11.85 -9.25 -3.80
N LYS A 202 -13.11 -9.06 -3.36
CA LYS A 202 -13.95 -10.11 -2.74
C LYS A 202 -15.43 -9.99 -3.13
N HIS A 203 -16.04 -8.83 -2.97
CA HIS A 203 -17.45 -8.57 -3.26
C HIS A 203 -17.59 -7.82 -4.58
N TYR A 204 -17.75 -8.54 -5.69
CA TYR A 204 -17.65 -7.97 -7.03
C TYR A 204 -18.72 -6.92 -7.36
N ASN A 205 -19.91 -7.02 -6.76
CA ASN A 205 -20.95 -6.00 -6.98
C ASN A 205 -20.55 -4.65 -6.36
N GLU A 206 -20.03 -4.66 -5.14
CA GLU A 206 -19.52 -3.47 -4.45
C GLU A 206 -18.28 -2.91 -5.19
N LEU A 207 -17.39 -3.80 -5.64
CA LEU A 207 -16.22 -3.40 -6.42
C LEU A 207 -16.62 -2.74 -7.75
N ASN A 208 -17.60 -3.29 -8.48
CA ASN A 208 -18.10 -2.70 -9.71
C ASN A 208 -18.75 -1.33 -9.47
N TRP A 209 -19.52 -1.22 -8.38
CA TRP A 209 -20.08 0.06 -7.97
C TRP A 209 -18.96 1.08 -7.69
N PHE A 210 -17.95 0.70 -6.89
CA PHE A 210 -16.80 1.56 -6.59
C PHE A 210 -16.06 2.04 -7.84
N MET A 211 -15.83 1.16 -8.81
CA MET A 211 -15.19 1.54 -10.08
C MET A 211 -16.06 2.50 -10.90
N ASN A 212 -17.38 2.35 -10.88
CA ASN A 212 -18.31 3.25 -11.57
C ASN A 212 -18.35 4.63 -10.90
N GLU A 213 -18.38 4.68 -9.57
CA GLU A 213 -18.31 5.94 -8.83
C GLU A 213 -17.00 6.69 -9.11
N LEU A 214 -15.85 5.99 -9.11
CA LEU A 214 -14.58 6.61 -9.48
C LEU A 214 -14.60 7.22 -10.89
N ARG A 215 -15.23 6.54 -11.87
CA ARG A 215 -15.41 7.08 -13.23
C ARG A 215 -16.29 8.32 -13.25
N SER A 216 -17.27 8.40 -12.34
CA SER A 216 -18.20 9.51 -12.23
C SER A 216 -17.61 10.73 -11.53
N THR A 217 -16.47 10.58 -10.83
CA THR A 217 -15.77 11.72 -10.24
C THR A 217 -15.19 12.63 -11.33
N SER A 218 -15.02 13.90 -11.03
CA SER A 218 -14.29 14.84 -11.89
C SER A 218 -12.77 14.74 -11.75
N ILE A 219 -12.26 13.75 -11.02
CA ILE A 219 -10.82 13.55 -10.76
C ILE A 219 -10.19 12.92 -12.01
N PRO A 220 -9.22 13.59 -12.65
CA PRO A 220 -8.49 13.01 -13.78
C PRO A 220 -7.39 12.07 -13.32
N LYS A 221 -6.76 11.38 -14.26
CA LYS A 221 -5.54 10.57 -14.04
C LYS A 221 -5.69 9.56 -12.92
N ILE A 222 -6.73 8.75 -12.99
CA ILE A 222 -6.96 7.61 -12.08
C ILE A 222 -6.51 6.32 -12.74
N LEU A 223 -5.46 5.70 -12.21
CA LEU A 223 -4.94 4.40 -12.62
C LEU A 223 -5.44 3.33 -11.66
N ARG A 224 -5.95 2.23 -12.21
CA ARG A 224 -6.25 0.99 -11.48
C ARG A 224 -5.13 0.00 -11.67
N LEU A 225 -4.52 -0.44 -10.57
CA LEU A 225 -3.59 -1.55 -10.51
C LEU A 225 -4.24 -2.62 -9.64
N GLU A 226 -4.50 -3.81 -10.18
CA GLU A 226 -5.19 -4.88 -9.43
C GLU A 226 -4.55 -6.23 -9.75
N ILE A 227 -4.23 -6.99 -8.70
CA ILE A 227 -3.81 -8.37 -8.83
C ILE A 227 -4.94 -9.28 -8.34
N ARG A 228 -5.36 -10.21 -9.19
CA ARG A 228 -6.20 -11.34 -8.82
C ARG A 228 -5.33 -12.57 -8.79
N ILE A 229 -5.29 -13.24 -7.66
CA ILE A 229 -4.40 -14.39 -7.46
C ILE A 229 -5.05 -15.70 -7.89
N LYS A 230 -6.36 -15.72 -8.03
CA LYS A 230 -7.13 -16.91 -8.39
C LYS A 230 -8.39 -16.55 -9.18
N GLN A 231 -9.08 -17.57 -9.68
CA GLN A 231 -10.41 -17.41 -10.27
C GLN A 231 -11.38 -16.82 -9.24
N ARG A 232 -12.33 -16.00 -9.72
CA ARG A 232 -13.44 -15.49 -8.91
C ARG A 232 -14.07 -16.61 -8.11
N SER A 233 -14.21 -16.40 -6.80
CA SER A 233 -14.77 -17.35 -5.86
C SER A 233 -15.90 -16.69 -5.05
N GLU A 234 -16.90 -17.50 -4.70
CA GLU A 234 -17.93 -17.10 -3.72
C GLU A 234 -17.55 -17.56 -2.29
N MET A 235 -16.42 -18.25 -2.16
CA MET A 235 -15.89 -18.66 -0.86
C MET A 235 -15.33 -17.46 -0.08
N PRO A 236 -15.35 -17.49 1.26
CA PRO A 236 -14.73 -16.47 2.08
C PRO A 236 -13.25 -16.27 1.75
N GLY A 237 -12.77 -15.02 1.83
CA GLY A 237 -11.38 -14.64 1.59
C GLY A 237 -11.23 -13.68 0.42
N LEU A 238 -9.97 -13.34 0.13
CA LEU A 238 -9.62 -12.46 -0.97
C LEU A 238 -9.36 -13.26 -2.24
N ASP A 239 -9.96 -12.85 -3.35
CA ASP A 239 -9.58 -13.33 -4.68
C ASP A 239 -8.41 -12.51 -5.26
N GLY A 240 -8.15 -11.34 -4.66
CA GLY A 240 -7.14 -10.39 -5.06
C GLY A 240 -7.18 -9.12 -4.23
N CYS A 241 -6.40 -8.14 -4.65
CA CYS A 241 -6.43 -6.78 -4.13
C CYS A 241 -6.06 -5.77 -5.22
N GLY A 242 -6.35 -4.51 -4.97
CA GLY A 242 -5.97 -3.45 -5.90
C GLY A 242 -5.55 -2.17 -5.22
N MET A 243 -4.97 -1.29 -6.04
CA MET A 243 -4.61 0.07 -5.69
C MET A 243 -5.20 1.02 -6.73
N ILE A 244 -5.97 1.99 -6.27
CA ILE A 244 -6.33 3.16 -7.08
C ILE A 244 -5.25 4.21 -6.88
N ILE A 245 -4.60 4.61 -7.98
CA ILE A 245 -3.55 5.63 -7.93
C ILE A 245 -4.03 6.87 -8.67
N VAL A 246 -4.22 7.97 -7.93
CA VAL A 246 -4.52 9.28 -8.53
C VAL A 246 -3.21 10.04 -8.75
N ASN A 247 -3.07 10.67 -9.89
CA ASN A 247 -1.84 11.31 -10.35
C ASN A 247 -0.62 10.38 -10.32
N PRO A 248 -0.70 9.16 -10.88
CA PRO A 248 0.42 8.23 -10.83
C PRO A 248 1.68 8.83 -11.47
N PRO A 249 2.89 8.43 -11.01
CA PRO A 249 4.09 8.62 -11.78
C PRO A 249 3.91 8.13 -13.22
N TYR A 250 4.31 8.90 -14.20
CA TYR A 250 4.12 8.53 -15.62
C TYR A 250 4.81 7.21 -16.01
N VAL A 251 5.84 6.80 -15.25
CA VAL A 251 6.55 5.54 -15.44
C VAL A 251 5.83 4.34 -14.81
N LEU A 252 4.95 4.57 -13.85
CA LEU A 252 4.36 3.50 -13.03
C LEU A 252 3.58 2.46 -13.85
N PRO A 253 2.74 2.83 -14.84
CA PRO A 253 2.04 1.84 -15.64
C PRO A 253 3.00 0.89 -16.36
N HIS A 254 4.06 1.41 -16.96
CA HIS A 254 5.07 0.59 -17.65
C HIS A 254 5.83 -0.31 -16.67
N GLU A 255 6.28 0.23 -15.54
CA GLU A 255 6.98 -0.54 -14.49
C GLU A 255 6.10 -1.69 -13.98
N MET A 256 4.78 -1.49 -13.86
CA MET A 256 3.86 -2.55 -13.45
C MET A 256 3.62 -3.60 -14.53
N ASP A 257 3.67 -3.24 -15.81
CA ASP A 257 3.62 -4.21 -16.89
C ASP A 257 4.90 -5.06 -16.96
N GLU A 258 6.06 -4.49 -16.70
CA GLU A 258 7.33 -5.21 -16.57
C GLU A 258 7.32 -6.18 -15.36
N LEU A 259 6.73 -5.77 -14.24
CA LEU A 259 6.60 -6.59 -13.03
C LEU A 259 5.53 -7.69 -13.15
N LYS A 260 4.58 -7.56 -14.07
CA LYS A 260 3.43 -8.46 -14.20
C LYS A 260 3.79 -9.94 -14.25
N PRO A 261 4.72 -10.42 -15.12
CA PRO A 261 5.08 -11.84 -15.16
C PRO A 261 5.63 -12.35 -13.83
N PHE A 262 6.47 -11.55 -13.18
CA PHE A 262 7.05 -11.88 -11.88
C PHE A 262 5.98 -11.98 -10.80
N LEU A 263 5.13 -10.96 -10.67
CA LEU A 263 4.09 -10.92 -9.66
C LEU A 263 3.10 -12.07 -9.80
N LEU A 264 2.68 -12.38 -11.03
CA LEU A 264 1.79 -13.51 -11.28
C LEU A 264 2.45 -14.85 -11.00
N ALA A 265 3.71 -15.02 -11.33
CA ALA A 265 4.45 -16.26 -11.06
C ALA A 265 4.67 -16.48 -9.55
N ARG A 266 4.86 -15.41 -8.77
CA ARG A 266 5.14 -15.50 -7.34
C ARG A 266 3.91 -15.48 -6.46
N LEU A 267 2.93 -14.64 -6.80
CA LEU A 267 1.75 -14.40 -5.96
C LEU A 267 0.48 -15.11 -6.47
N GLY A 268 0.46 -15.53 -7.72
CA GLY A 268 -0.67 -16.29 -8.28
C GLY A 268 -0.88 -17.62 -7.56
N ALA A 269 -2.14 -17.92 -7.25
CA ALA A 269 -2.53 -19.18 -6.60
C ALA A 269 -3.01 -20.22 -7.63
N ASP A 270 -3.48 -19.77 -8.81
CA ASP A 270 -3.89 -20.66 -9.89
C ASP A 270 -3.60 -20.05 -11.28
N LYS A 271 -3.93 -20.80 -12.34
CA LYS A 271 -3.74 -20.41 -13.74
C LYS A 271 -4.60 -19.22 -14.20
N HIS A 272 -5.58 -18.81 -13.41
CA HIS A 272 -6.47 -17.68 -13.69
C HIS A 272 -5.99 -16.38 -13.05
N ALA A 273 -4.82 -16.43 -12.38
CA ALA A 273 -4.21 -15.24 -11.84
C ALA A 273 -3.96 -14.19 -12.94
N GLN A 274 -4.30 -12.95 -12.66
CA GLN A 274 -4.16 -11.84 -13.62
C GLN A 274 -3.78 -10.54 -12.94
N LEU A 275 -3.10 -9.67 -13.66
CA LEU A 275 -2.82 -8.30 -13.26
C LEU A 275 -3.50 -7.35 -14.24
N ILE A 276 -4.33 -6.45 -13.68
CA ILE A 276 -5.03 -5.38 -14.37
C ILE A 276 -4.22 -4.10 -14.16
N ASN A 277 -3.93 -3.40 -15.25
CA ASN A 277 -3.24 -2.12 -15.30
C ASN A 277 -4.01 -1.25 -16.30
N GLU A 278 -4.95 -0.47 -15.83
CA GLU A 278 -5.88 0.27 -16.69
C GLU A 278 -6.19 1.68 -16.15
N TRP A 279 -6.41 2.62 -17.05
CA TRP A 279 -6.89 3.94 -16.69
C TRP A 279 -8.40 3.91 -16.48
N ILE A 280 -8.86 4.34 -15.30
CA ILE A 280 -10.28 4.60 -15.00
C ILE A 280 -10.66 5.94 -15.62
N ASN A 281 -9.90 6.99 -15.31
CA ASN A 281 -9.99 8.32 -15.92
C ASN A 281 -8.63 8.68 -16.47
N GLY A 282 -8.55 8.99 -17.77
CA GLY A 282 -7.34 9.40 -18.44
C GLY A 282 -6.90 10.83 -18.10
N GLU A 283 -5.91 11.32 -18.82
CA GLU A 283 -5.58 12.75 -18.76
C GLU A 283 -6.78 13.55 -19.25
N ALA A 284 -7.12 14.64 -18.55
CA ALA A 284 -8.04 15.64 -19.11
C ALA A 284 -7.39 16.17 -20.40
N VAL A 285 -8.05 15.92 -21.52
CA VAL A 285 -7.67 16.44 -22.85
C VAL A 285 -7.86 17.94 -22.86
#